data_5e472339e0a6073986fd142a8ef6f13d
#
_entry.id   5e472339e0a6073986fd142a8ef6f13d
#
_cell.length_a   1.000
_cell.length_b   1.000
_cell.length_c   1.000
_cell.angle_alpha   90.00
_cell.angle_beta   90.00
_cell.angle_gamma   90.00
#
_symmetry.space_group_name_H-M   'P 1'
#
loop_
_entity.id
_entity.type
_entity.pdbx_description
1 polymer ?
#
loop_
_entity_poly.entity_id
_entity_poly.type
_entity_poly.pdbx_seq_one_letter_code
_entity_poly.pdbx_strand_id
1 'polypeptide(L)'
;MNLFDVYSLYDIEPVQGKGCYVYDRQGTEYLDLYGGHAVISVGHCHPHYVEVVSGQLKKLGFYSNSVKNSLQEQLARQLGTQSGYDDYQLFLCNSGAEANENAIKLASFHTGKGKVLAFSHAFHGRTSGAVAVTDNPVIRSPFNGVEHVEFVALNDWDAVEKKLATGEFAAVIIEGIQGLAGIRCPEDTFLQQLRQLTRQMGVVLILDEIQSGYGRTGRFFAHQYAGIEADIVTCAKGIANGFPMGAVLISPQFKAVKGMLGTTFGGNHLACAAAIAVLDIMQRENLVDNAARVGNYLLQALRQMPQLKEVRGRGLMIGVEIDGQASEMRKRLLFDKHIFTGGAGVSTIRLLPALCLKEEQADVFLKAFQEMLS
;
A
#
# COMPACT_ATOMS: atom_id res chain seq x y z
N MET A 1 -11.18 30.13 -9.94
CA MET A 1 -9.98 29.61 -9.25
C MET A 1 -9.35 28.56 -10.12
N ASN A 2 -8.02 28.51 -10.18
CA ASN A 2 -7.27 27.47 -10.85
C ASN A 2 -6.80 26.43 -9.83
N LEU A 3 -6.52 25.19 -10.29
CA LEU A 3 -5.87 24.19 -9.45
C LEU A 3 -4.43 24.64 -9.14
N PHE A 4 -3.94 24.31 -7.94
CA PHE A 4 -2.55 24.52 -7.60
C PHE A 4 -1.71 23.43 -8.28
N ASP A 5 -0.85 23.83 -9.21
CA ASP A 5 -0.13 22.94 -10.13
C ASP A 5 1.08 22.28 -9.46
N VAL A 6 0.87 21.08 -8.94
CA VAL A 6 1.89 20.27 -8.24
C VAL A 6 2.10 18.89 -8.87
N TYR A 7 1.41 18.58 -9.98
CA TYR A 7 1.49 17.28 -10.64
C TYR A 7 1.93 17.41 -12.09
N SER A 8 2.86 16.56 -12.51
CA SER A 8 3.15 16.36 -13.93
C SER A 8 2.09 15.45 -14.53
N LEU A 9 1.24 15.98 -15.41
CA LEU A 9 0.13 15.26 -16.02
C LEU A 9 0.51 14.72 -17.41
N TYR A 10 0.00 13.54 -17.75
CA TYR A 10 -0.12 13.10 -19.13
C TYR A 10 -1.39 13.70 -19.73
N ASP A 11 -1.36 14.05 -21.00
CA ASP A 11 -2.52 14.56 -21.75
C ASP A 11 -3.47 13.39 -22.14
N ILE A 12 -3.99 12.72 -21.13
CA ILE A 12 -4.97 11.63 -21.24
C ILE A 12 -5.97 11.81 -20.10
N GLU A 13 -7.26 11.80 -20.43
CA GLU A 13 -8.35 11.90 -19.45
C GLU A 13 -9.16 10.59 -19.41
N PRO A 14 -8.84 9.65 -18.51
CA PRO A 14 -9.67 8.47 -18.28
C PRO A 14 -11.05 8.88 -17.75
N VAL A 15 -12.11 8.45 -18.40
CA VAL A 15 -13.52 8.78 -18.06
C VAL A 15 -14.35 7.54 -17.73
N GLN A 16 -13.86 6.36 -18.04
CA GLN A 16 -14.54 5.08 -17.78
C GLN A 16 -13.49 4.03 -17.40
N GLY A 17 -13.89 3.03 -16.62
CA GLY A 17 -13.05 1.89 -16.29
C GLY A 17 -13.85 0.59 -16.22
N LYS A 18 -13.18 -0.54 -16.52
CA LYS A 18 -13.73 -1.89 -16.39
C LYS A 18 -12.64 -2.92 -16.16
N GLY A 19 -12.66 -3.59 -15.02
CA GLY A 19 -11.63 -4.60 -14.67
C GLY A 19 -10.23 -3.98 -14.65
N CYS A 20 -9.33 -4.45 -15.51
CA CYS A 20 -7.96 -3.93 -15.63
C CYS A 20 -7.80 -2.86 -16.72
N TYR A 21 -8.88 -2.30 -17.24
CA TYR A 21 -8.84 -1.32 -18.32
C TYR A 21 -9.47 0.01 -17.91
N VAL A 22 -8.92 1.10 -18.45
CA VAL A 22 -9.53 2.43 -18.43
C VAL A 22 -9.69 2.94 -19.86
N TYR A 23 -10.66 3.85 -20.06
CA TYR A 23 -11.02 4.38 -21.38
C TYR A 23 -11.01 5.91 -21.30
N ASP A 24 -10.42 6.56 -22.31
CA ASP A 24 -10.44 8.00 -22.45
C ASP A 24 -11.75 8.53 -23.09
N ARG A 25 -11.84 9.86 -23.28
CA ARG A 25 -13.01 10.49 -23.91
C ARG A 25 -13.22 10.08 -25.37
N GLN A 26 -12.19 9.62 -26.05
CA GLN A 26 -12.22 9.15 -27.43
C GLN A 26 -12.60 7.66 -27.52
N GLY A 27 -12.68 6.98 -26.38
CA GLY A 27 -12.96 5.55 -26.30
C GLY A 27 -11.71 4.68 -26.47
N THR A 28 -10.51 5.28 -26.44
CA THR A 28 -9.25 4.51 -26.47
C THR A 28 -9.15 3.68 -25.21
N GLU A 29 -8.93 2.39 -25.38
CA GLU A 29 -8.73 1.44 -24.29
C GLU A 29 -7.26 1.42 -23.84
N TYR A 30 -7.02 1.52 -22.53
CA TYR A 30 -5.69 1.42 -21.92
C TYR A 30 -5.69 0.29 -20.89
N LEU A 31 -4.72 -0.62 -21.02
CA LEU A 31 -4.44 -1.63 -19.99
C LEU A 31 -3.77 -0.94 -18.78
N ASP A 32 -4.42 -1.02 -17.62
CA ASP A 32 -3.94 -0.39 -16.40
C ASP A 32 -3.11 -1.35 -15.54
N LEU A 33 -1.79 -1.32 -15.73
CA LEU A 33 -0.82 -2.03 -14.88
C LEU A 33 -0.26 -1.14 -13.75
N TYR A 34 -0.97 -0.07 -13.41
CA TYR A 34 -0.57 0.85 -12.35
C TYR A 34 -1.59 0.94 -11.21
N GLY A 35 -2.88 0.77 -11.53
CA GLY A 35 -3.97 0.79 -10.57
C GLY A 35 -4.04 2.09 -9.76
N GLY A 36 -3.60 3.24 -10.31
CA GLY A 36 -3.54 4.50 -9.59
C GLY A 36 -2.69 4.39 -8.30
N HIS A 37 -1.43 3.99 -8.39
CA HIS A 37 -0.53 3.71 -7.26
C HIS A 37 -0.90 2.45 -6.45
N ALA A 38 -1.41 1.40 -7.07
CA ALA A 38 -1.93 0.18 -6.43
C ALA A 38 -3.19 0.42 -5.57
N VAL A 39 -3.97 1.45 -5.89
CA VAL A 39 -5.23 1.77 -5.20
C VAL A 39 -6.36 0.87 -5.67
N ILE A 40 -6.45 0.64 -6.99
CA ILE A 40 -7.45 -0.27 -7.56
C ILE A 40 -7.03 -1.71 -7.28
N SER A 41 -7.77 -2.36 -6.39
CA SER A 41 -7.51 -3.74 -5.95
C SER A 41 -8.36 -4.75 -6.70
N VAL A 42 -9.69 -4.60 -6.72
CA VAL A 42 -10.62 -5.57 -7.29
C VAL A 42 -11.01 -5.26 -8.74
N GLY A 43 -10.37 -4.27 -9.35
CA GLY A 43 -10.66 -3.79 -10.70
C GLY A 43 -11.57 -2.58 -10.75
N HIS A 44 -11.49 -1.85 -11.87
CA HIS A 44 -12.32 -0.68 -12.11
C HIS A 44 -13.80 -1.08 -12.26
N CYS A 45 -14.68 -0.35 -11.59
CA CYS A 45 -16.14 -0.46 -11.71
C CYS A 45 -16.67 -1.90 -11.57
N HIS A 46 -16.10 -2.67 -10.63
CA HIS A 46 -16.60 -4.04 -10.37
C HIS A 46 -18.08 -4.01 -10.01
N PRO A 47 -18.96 -4.82 -10.65
CA PRO A 47 -20.42 -4.72 -10.50
C PRO A 47 -20.89 -4.80 -9.04
N HIS A 48 -20.40 -5.76 -8.27
CA HIS A 48 -20.76 -5.90 -6.85
C HIS A 48 -20.32 -4.68 -6.03
N TYR A 49 -19.12 -4.15 -6.28
CA TYR A 49 -18.62 -2.93 -5.61
C TYR A 49 -19.55 -1.74 -5.90
N VAL A 50 -19.90 -1.52 -7.18
CA VAL A 50 -20.79 -0.42 -7.59
C VAL A 50 -22.17 -0.58 -6.95
N GLU A 51 -22.73 -1.78 -6.95
CA GLU A 51 -24.04 -2.08 -6.32
C GLU A 51 -24.03 -1.76 -4.84
N VAL A 52 -23.04 -2.26 -4.08
CA VAL A 52 -22.97 -2.07 -2.62
C VAL A 52 -22.79 -0.61 -2.25
N VAL A 53 -21.86 0.11 -2.91
CA VAL A 53 -21.58 1.53 -2.61
C VAL A 53 -22.78 2.40 -2.99
N SER A 54 -23.36 2.22 -4.18
CA SER A 54 -24.54 2.97 -4.60
C SER A 54 -25.78 2.66 -3.74
N GLY A 55 -25.92 1.42 -3.32
CA GLY A 55 -26.97 0.99 -2.38
C GLY A 55 -26.81 1.64 -1.01
N GLN A 56 -25.59 1.72 -0.48
CA GLN A 56 -25.32 2.40 0.78
C GLN A 56 -25.53 3.92 0.69
N LEU A 57 -25.15 4.53 -0.44
CA LEU A 57 -25.38 5.97 -0.66
C LEU A 57 -26.87 6.33 -0.62
N LYS A 58 -27.76 5.46 -1.14
CA LYS A 58 -29.23 5.64 -1.06
C LYS A 58 -29.78 5.51 0.36
N LYS A 59 -29.06 4.89 1.28
CA LYS A 59 -29.48 4.71 2.69
C LYS A 59 -28.92 5.83 3.57
N LEU A 60 -27.62 5.86 3.72
CA LEU A 60 -26.89 6.81 4.57
C LEU A 60 -25.42 6.82 4.18
N GLY A 61 -24.88 7.95 3.73
CA GLY A 61 -23.48 8.09 3.36
C GLY A 61 -22.56 8.29 4.55
N PHE A 62 -23.00 9.11 5.51
CA PHE A 62 -22.19 9.52 6.65
C PHE A 62 -23.06 9.83 7.87
N TYR A 63 -22.55 9.45 9.04
CA TYR A 63 -22.91 10.01 10.32
C TYR A 63 -21.70 9.98 11.28
N SER A 64 -21.77 10.76 12.37
CA SER A 64 -20.67 10.94 13.32
C SER A 64 -20.33 9.64 14.05
N ASN A 65 -19.05 9.47 14.38
CA ASN A 65 -18.54 8.38 15.26
C ASN A 65 -19.03 8.48 16.73
N SER A 66 -19.92 9.43 17.05
CA SER A 66 -20.60 9.50 18.36
C SER A 66 -21.73 8.49 18.52
N VAL A 67 -22.12 7.79 17.46
CA VAL A 67 -23.17 6.76 17.44
C VAL A 67 -22.66 5.44 16.89
N LYS A 68 -23.39 4.34 17.13
CA LYS A 68 -23.02 3.02 16.61
C LYS A 68 -23.13 2.96 15.09
N ASN A 69 -22.16 2.31 14.47
CA ASN A 69 -22.14 1.98 13.05
C ASN A 69 -21.81 0.48 12.91
N SER A 70 -22.83 -0.34 12.65
CA SER A 70 -22.67 -1.79 12.50
C SER A 70 -21.76 -2.22 11.35
N LEU A 71 -21.59 -1.36 10.32
CA LEU A 71 -20.64 -1.64 9.23
C LEU A 71 -19.19 -1.60 9.69
N GLN A 72 -18.84 -0.78 10.68
CA GLN A 72 -17.50 -0.80 11.27
C GLN A 72 -17.21 -2.13 11.97
N GLU A 73 -18.18 -2.65 12.74
CA GLU A 73 -18.05 -3.94 13.42
C GLU A 73 -17.98 -5.10 12.41
N GLN A 74 -18.79 -5.04 11.34
CA GLN A 74 -18.76 -6.03 10.28
C GLN A 74 -17.39 -6.02 9.58
N LEU A 75 -16.90 -4.84 9.20
CA LEU A 75 -15.59 -4.69 8.57
C LEU A 75 -14.47 -5.22 9.47
N ALA A 76 -14.49 -4.89 10.77
CA ALA A 76 -13.46 -5.35 11.70
C ALA A 76 -13.40 -6.89 11.76
N ARG A 77 -14.57 -7.56 11.84
CA ARG A 77 -14.63 -9.03 11.83
C ARG A 77 -14.13 -9.62 10.51
N GLN A 78 -14.62 -9.12 9.37
CA GLN A 78 -14.23 -9.67 8.07
C GLN A 78 -12.74 -9.44 7.77
N LEU A 79 -12.22 -8.24 8.09
CA LEU A 79 -10.81 -7.94 7.90
C LEU A 79 -9.94 -8.81 8.83
N GLY A 80 -10.31 -8.96 10.09
CA GLY A 80 -9.62 -9.84 11.04
C GLY A 80 -9.51 -11.26 10.47
N THR A 81 -10.65 -11.87 10.14
CA THR A 81 -10.70 -13.25 9.62
C THR A 81 -9.92 -13.43 8.33
N GLN A 82 -10.04 -12.52 7.35
CA GLN A 82 -9.34 -12.69 6.07
C GLN A 82 -7.83 -12.40 6.15
N SER A 83 -7.42 -11.55 7.08
CA SER A 83 -6.02 -11.18 7.27
C SER A 83 -5.28 -12.09 8.27
N GLY A 84 -6.01 -12.86 9.09
CA GLY A 84 -5.45 -13.66 10.18
C GLY A 84 -5.17 -12.86 11.45
N TYR A 85 -5.84 -11.71 11.64
CA TYR A 85 -5.70 -10.80 12.77
C TYR A 85 -7.01 -10.66 13.56
N ASP A 86 -7.68 -11.80 13.84
CA ASP A 86 -9.02 -11.84 14.47
C ASP A 86 -9.08 -11.22 15.88
N ASP A 87 -7.97 -11.22 16.60
CA ASP A 87 -7.86 -10.69 17.97
C ASP A 87 -7.43 -9.21 18.02
N TYR A 88 -7.08 -8.61 16.85
CA TYR A 88 -6.70 -7.20 16.79
C TYR A 88 -7.91 -6.27 16.84
N GLN A 89 -7.65 -5.05 17.31
CA GLN A 89 -8.62 -3.96 17.28
C GLN A 89 -8.42 -3.12 16.03
N LEU A 90 -9.49 -2.51 15.54
CA LEU A 90 -9.46 -1.72 14.30
C LEU A 90 -9.78 -0.24 14.60
N PHE A 91 -8.88 0.65 14.18
CA PHE A 91 -9.13 2.09 14.08
C PHE A 91 -9.19 2.50 12.61
N LEU A 92 -10.24 3.25 12.22
CA LEU A 92 -10.50 3.65 10.84
C LEU A 92 -10.23 5.15 10.64
N CYS A 93 -9.58 5.49 9.53
CA CYS A 93 -9.29 6.86 9.09
C CYS A 93 -9.50 7.00 7.58
N ASN A 94 -8.92 8.03 6.92
CA ASN A 94 -9.27 8.35 5.54
C ASN A 94 -8.13 8.17 4.54
N SER A 95 -6.91 8.00 5.02
CA SER A 95 -5.71 7.87 4.18
C SER A 95 -4.62 7.04 4.85
N GLY A 96 -3.63 6.62 4.05
CA GLY A 96 -2.45 5.94 4.58
C GLY A 96 -1.59 6.84 5.46
N ALA A 97 -1.47 8.12 5.13
CA ALA A 97 -0.76 9.08 5.97
C ALA A 97 -1.40 9.20 7.35
N GLU A 98 -2.75 9.33 7.43
CA GLU A 98 -3.46 9.32 8.72
C GLU A 98 -3.26 8.00 9.47
N ALA A 99 -3.26 6.85 8.78
CA ALA A 99 -3.03 5.57 9.41
C ALA A 99 -1.64 5.50 10.07
N ASN A 100 -0.59 5.93 9.37
CA ASN A 100 0.76 5.99 9.89
C ASN A 100 0.93 7.02 11.02
N GLU A 101 0.31 8.20 10.91
CA GLU A 101 0.27 9.19 12.00
C GLU A 101 -0.31 8.59 13.30
N ASN A 102 -1.46 7.92 13.19
CA ASN A 102 -2.12 7.30 14.33
C ASN A 102 -1.32 6.11 14.88
N ALA A 103 -0.65 5.32 14.03
CA ALA A 103 0.21 4.22 14.44
C ALA A 103 1.42 4.73 15.26
N ILE A 104 2.12 5.75 14.76
CA ILE A 104 3.26 6.39 15.46
C ILE A 104 2.80 7.01 16.77
N LYS A 105 1.69 7.74 16.76
CA LYS A 105 1.12 8.36 17.95
C LYS A 105 0.75 7.31 19.00
N LEU A 106 0.13 6.21 18.59
CA LEU A 106 -0.23 5.12 19.49
C LEU A 106 1.00 4.44 20.10
N ALA A 107 2.03 4.19 19.29
CA ALA A 107 3.31 3.64 19.77
C ALA A 107 3.97 4.57 20.80
N SER A 108 3.96 5.88 20.56
CA SER A 108 4.49 6.87 21.50
C SER A 108 3.69 6.91 22.82
N PHE A 109 2.37 6.86 22.78
CA PHE A 109 1.54 6.75 23.99
C PHE A 109 1.83 5.47 24.77
N HIS A 110 1.99 4.33 24.08
CA HIS A 110 2.21 3.03 24.71
C HIS A 110 3.56 2.94 25.42
N THR A 111 4.62 3.47 24.78
CA THR A 111 5.99 3.36 25.29
C THR A 111 6.45 4.54 26.15
N GLY A 112 5.75 5.68 26.09
CA GLY A 112 6.19 6.94 26.69
C GLY A 112 7.40 7.58 26.02
N LYS A 113 7.83 7.08 24.84
CA LYS A 113 8.98 7.54 24.07
C LYS A 113 8.56 8.28 22.82
N GLY A 114 9.47 9.05 22.20
CA GLY A 114 9.16 9.87 21.02
C GLY A 114 9.94 9.50 19.75
N LYS A 115 11.05 8.74 19.85
CA LYS A 115 11.87 8.41 18.68
C LYS A 115 11.31 7.26 17.87
N VAL A 116 11.42 7.37 16.54
CA VAL A 116 11.03 6.33 15.57
C VAL A 116 12.21 5.98 14.69
N LEU A 117 12.48 4.69 14.52
CA LEU A 117 13.41 4.17 13.53
C LEU A 117 12.67 3.89 12.23
N ALA A 118 13.14 4.45 11.13
CA ALA A 118 12.63 4.23 9.78
C ALA A 118 13.76 3.76 8.86
N PHE A 119 13.42 3.45 7.60
CA PHE A 119 14.39 2.91 6.65
C PHE A 119 14.63 3.88 5.48
N SER A 120 15.89 3.90 5.01
CA SER A 120 16.25 4.69 3.83
C SER A 120 15.36 4.37 2.64
N HIS A 121 15.01 5.39 1.86
CA HIS A 121 14.10 5.34 0.73
C HIS A 121 12.66 4.97 1.05
N ALA A 122 12.26 4.88 2.33
CA ALA A 122 10.88 4.60 2.72
C ALA A 122 9.95 5.77 2.39
N PHE A 123 8.67 5.43 2.17
CA PHE A 123 7.60 6.39 1.98
C PHE A 123 6.37 6.02 2.81
N HIS A 124 6.04 6.86 3.78
CA HIS A 124 4.92 6.62 4.71
C HIS A 124 3.81 7.68 4.65
N GLY A 125 3.99 8.74 3.87
CA GLY A 125 2.98 9.78 3.67
C GLY A 125 3.54 11.19 3.61
N ARG A 126 2.64 12.19 3.59
CA ARG A 126 2.97 13.62 3.41
C ARG A 126 2.46 14.51 4.55
N THR A 127 1.75 13.99 5.54
CA THR A 127 1.40 14.71 6.78
C THR A 127 2.60 14.76 7.71
N SER A 128 2.61 15.58 8.75
CA SER A 128 3.83 15.92 9.51
C SER A 128 4.59 14.71 10.07
N GLY A 129 3.96 13.82 10.81
CA GLY A 129 4.63 12.62 11.34
C GLY A 129 4.95 11.60 10.25
N ALA A 130 4.04 11.40 9.28
CA ALA A 130 4.26 10.48 8.18
C ALA A 130 5.38 10.96 7.23
N VAL A 131 5.51 12.28 6.98
CA VAL A 131 6.63 12.80 6.17
C VAL A 131 7.95 12.81 6.95
N ALA A 132 7.91 12.92 8.27
CA ALA A 132 9.11 12.82 9.09
C ALA A 132 9.78 11.45 8.96
N VAL A 133 8.99 10.36 8.92
CA VAL A 133 9.48 8.98 8.70
C VAL A 133 9.62 8.59 7.22
N THR A 134 9.36 9.52 6.30
CA THR A 134 9.59 9.35 4.86
C THR A 134 10.98 9.88 4.48
N ASP A 135 11.81 9.04 3.87
CA ASP A 135 13.15 9.41 3.44
C ASP A 135 13.12 10.13 2.07
N ASN A 136 12.57 11.34 2.09
CA ASN A 136 12.53 12.22 0.93
C ASN A 136 12.56 13.70 1.35
N PRO A 137 13.74 14.34 1.31
CA PRO A 137 13.88 15.73 1.75
C PRO A 137 13.12 16.74 0.85
N VAL A 138 12.82 16.39 -0.41
CA VAL A 138 12.15 17.30 -1.36
C VAL A 138 10.70 17.61 -0.93
N ILE A 139 10.01 16.66 -0.29
CA ILE A 139 8.62 16.85 0.13
C ILE A 139 8.49 17.26 1.60
N ARG A 140 9.60 17.50 2.28
CA ARG A 140 9.66 17.91 3.67
C ARG A 140 9.81 19.42 3.76
N SER A 141 8.86 20.10 4.40
CA SER A 141 8.95 21.52 4.68
C SER A 141 9.73 21.79 5.98
N PRO A 142 10.20 23.03 6.21
CA PRO A 142 10.81 23.40 7.50
C PRO A 142 9.92 23.18 8.73
N PHE A 143 8.61 23.13 8.55
CA PHE A 143 7.63 22.80 9.61
C PHE A 143 7.67 21.30 10.02
N ASN A 144 8.14 20.43 9.14
CA ASN A 144 8.15 18.98 9.37
C ASN A 144 9.46 18.58 10.05
N GLY A 145 9.50 18.66 11.38
CA GLY A 145 10.67 18.25 12.18
C GLY A 145 11.01 16.76 12.01
N VAL A 146 12.30 16.45 12.09
CA VAL A 146 12.83 15.07 11.98
C VAL A 146 13.73 14.70 13.17
N GLU A 147 13.79 15.54 14.17
CA GLU A 147 14.62 15.35 15.37
C GLU A 147 14.27 14.08 16.16
N HIS A 148 13.09 13.53 15.92
CA HIS A 148 12.60 12.28 16.52
C HIS A 148 12.71 11.07 15.60
N VAL A 149 13.37 11.20 14.43
CA VAL A 149 13.44 10.12 13.45
C VAL A 149 14.89 9.82 13.10
N GLU A 150 15.21 8.54 13.08
CA GLU A 150 16.51 8.06 12.60
C GLU A 150 16.29 7.07 11.46
N PHE A 151 17.17 7.11 10.45
CA PHE A 151 17.10 6.22 9.29
C PHE A 151 18.27 5.26 9.28
N VAL A 152 17.99 4.01 8.87
CA VAL A 152 19.01 2.98 8.59
C VAL A 152 18.73 2.37 7.22
N ALA A 153 19.74 1.74 6.61
CA ALA A 153 19.53 1.05 5.35
C ALA A 153 18.63 -0.18 5.53
N LEU A 154 17.86 -0.53 4.50
CA LEU A 154 17.05 -1.75 4.50
C LEU A 154 18.00 -2.97 4.58
N ASN A 155 17.68 -3.95 5.43
CA ASN A 155 18.47 -5.15 5.72
C ASN A 155 19.82 -4.90 6.44
N ASP A 156 20.09 -3.70 6.92
CA ASP A 156 21.26 -3.40 7.74
C ASP A 156 20.99 -3.77 9.22
N TRP A 157 21.21 -5.03 9.55
CA TRP A 157 20.96 -5.56 10.89
C TRP A 157 21.79 -4.87 11.97
N ASP A 158 23.09 -4.67 11.73
CA ASP A 158 24.01 -4.10 12.72
C ASP A 158 23.62 -2.66 13.09
N ALA A 159 23.19 -1.88 12.09
CA ALA A 159 22.68 -0.54 12.33
C ALA A 159 21.39 -0.54 13.15
N VAL A 160 20.45 -1.44 12.87
CA VAL A 160 19.20 -1.58 13.63
C VAL A 160 19.50 -1.95 15.09
N GLU A 161 20.30 -2.99 15.32
CA GLU A 161 20.64 -3.45 16.66
C GLU A 161 21.31 -2.35 17.49
N LYS A 162 22.31 -1.68 16.92
CA LYS A 162 23.02 -0.56 17.55
C LYS A 162 22.07 0.59 17.93
N LYS A 163 21.12 0.94 17.04
CA LYS A 163 20.17 2.02 17.30
C LYS A 163 19.19 1.64 18.41
N LEU A 164 18.58 0.47 18.33
CA LEU A 164 17.58 0.04 19.32
C LEU A 164 18.23 -0.19 20.71
N ALA A 165 19.50 -0.59 20.79
CA ALA A 165 20.24 -0.74 22.04
C ALA A 165 20.32 0.54 22.89
N THR A 166 20.11 1.74 22.31
CA THR A 166 20.04 3.01 23.06
C THR A 166 18.83 3.10 23.99
N GLY A 167 17.78 2.30 23.75
CA GLY A 167 16.55 2.31 24.53
C GLY A 167 15.65 3.52 24.32
N GLU A 168 15.93 4.40 23.34
CA GLU A 168 15.21 5.67 23.13
C GLU A 168 14.01 5.55 22.20
N PHE A 169 13.88 4.45 21.44
CA PHE A 169 12.87 4.32 20.38
C PHE A 169 11.51 3.88 20.93
N ALA A 170 10.45 4.55 20.47
CA ALA A 170 9.06 4.15 20.64
C ALA A 170 8.68 3.06 19.65
N ALA A 171 9.11 3.20 18.41
CA ALA A 171 8.71 2.33 17.31
C ALA A 171 9.82 2.15 16.28
N VAL A 172 9.69 1.04 15.53
CA VAL A 172 10.26 0.86 14.20
C VAL A 172 9.09 0.84 13.22
N ILE A 173 9.18 1.62 12.13
CA ILE A 173 8.21 1.57 11.02
C ILE A 173 8.90 1.09 9.75
N ILE A 174 8.28 0.09 9.07
CA ILE A 174 8.83 -0.52 7.86
C ILE A 174 7.70 -0.87 6.89
N GLU A 175 7.91 -0.62 5.59
CA GLU A 175 7.01 -1.11 4.55
C GLU A 175 7.18 -2.62 4.37
N GLY A 176 6.08 -3.36 4.17
CA GLY A 176 6.14 -4.78 3.81
C GLY A 176 6.94 -5.04 2.53
N ILE A 177 6.83 -4.11 1.56
CA ILE A 177 7.72 -3.93 0.40
C ILE A 177 7.83 -2.43 0.15
N GLN A 178 9.03 -1.89 0.08
CA GLN A 178 9.25 -0.47 -0.20
C GLN A 178 8.84 -0.14 -1.65
N GLY A 179 7.67 0.48 -1.78
CA GLY A 179 7.06 0.73 -3.09
C GLY A 179 7.81 1.79 -3.90
N LEU A 180 8.05 2.97 -3.34
CA LEU A 180 8.70 4.09 -4.02
C LEU A 180 10.21 3.94 -4.15
N ALA A 181 10.84 3.09 -3.34
CA ALA A 181 12.24 2.69 -3.52
C ALA A 181 12.47 1.79 -4.76
N GLY A 182 11.42 1.49 -5.53
CA GLY A 182 11.49 0.63 -6.71
C GLY A 182 11.20 -0.84 -6.41
N ILE A 183 10.25 -1.12 -5.55
CA ILE A 183 9.82 -2.47 -5.13
C ILE A 183 10.98 -3.23 -4.46
N ARG A 184 11.55 -2.64 -3.43
CA ARG A 184 12.60 -3.28 -2.62
C ARG A 184 11.96 -4.10 -1.50
N CYS A 185 12.22 -5.40 -1.52
CA CYS A 185 11.70 -6.34 -0.53
C CYS A 185 12.69 -6.44 0.64
N PRO A 186 12.24 -6.27 1.90
CA PRO A 186 13.04 -6.70 3.03
C PRO A 186 13.25 -8.23 2.98
N GLU A 187 14.39 -8.69 3.46
CA GLU A 187 14.65 -10.12 3.62
C GLU A 187 13.74 -10.71 4.72
N ASP A 188 13.21 -11.91 4.50
CA ASP A 188 12.34 -12.55 5.48
C ASP A 188 13.06 -12.80 6.82
N THR A 189 14.34 -13.18 6.76
CA THR A 189 15.20 -13.33 7.94
C THR A 189 15.44 -12.01 8.69
N PHE A 190 15.60 -10.90 7.96
CA PHE A 190 15.69 -9.57 8.56
C PHE A 190 14.42 -9.19 9.30
N LEU A 191 13.25 -9.41 8.72
CA LEU A 191 11.97 -9.15 9.37
C LEU A 191 11.76 -10.02 10.62
N GLN A 192 12.20 -11.28 10.59
CA GLN A 192 12.15 -12.19 11.75
C GLN A 192 13.04 -11.68 12.90
N GLN A 193 14.27 -11.32 12.59
CA GLN A 193 15.21 -10.74 13.56
C GLN A 193 14.68 -9.41 14.12
N LEU A 194 14.15 -8.54 13.25
CA LEU A 194 13.56 -7.26 13.65
C LEU A 194 12.39 -7.46 14.61
N ARG A 195 11.50 -8.42 14.32
CA ARG A 195 10.36 -8.76 15.20
C ARG A 195 10.84 -9.26 16.56
N GLN A 196 11.85 -10.13 16.58
CA GLN A 196 12.42 -10.65 17.83
C GLN A 196 13.02 -9.54 18.67
N LEU A 197 13.86 -8.69 18.07
CA LEU A 197 14.54 -7.60 18.77
C LEU A 197 13.54 -6.56 19.31
N THR A 198 12.55 -6.16 18.51
CA THR A 198 11.55 -5.17 18.94
C THR A 198 10.74 -5.69 20.15
N ARG A 199 10.38 -6.97 20.17
CA ARG A 199 9.74 -7.62 21.35
C ARG A 199 10.64 -7.57 22.59
N GLN A 200 11.93 -7.92 22.43
CA GLN A 200 12.89 -7.94 23.55
C GLN A 200 13.13 -6.56 24.15
N MET A 201 13.15 -5.53 23.29
CA MET A 201 13.44 -4.15 23.68
C MET A 201 12.21 -3.34 24.07
N GLY A 202 11.01 -3.91 23.97
CA GLY A 202 9.76 -3.19 24.22
C GLY A 202 9.53 -2.04 23.23
N VAL A 203 9.98 -2.20 21.98
CA VAL A 203 9.79 -1.26 20.87
C VAL A 203 8.64 -1.73 20.00
N VAL A 204 7.72 -0.83 19.63
CA VAL A 204 6.57 -1.16 18.79
C VAL A 204 7.00 -1.39 17.35
N LEU A 205 6.66 -2.53 16.77
CA LEU A 205 6.84 -2.80 15.34
C LEU A 205 5.58 -2.38 14.58
N ILE A 206 5.73 -1.38 13.71
CA ILE A 206 4.69 -0.90 12.79
C ILE A 206 5.01 -1.43 11.39
N LEU A 207 4.14 -2.26 10.83
CA LEU A 207 4.23 -2.68 9.44
C LEU A 207 3.29 -1.84 8.57
N ASP A 208 3.89 -1.05 7.69
CA ASP A 208 3.16 -0.28 6.68
C ASP A 208 2.83 -1.19 5.49
N GLU A 209 1.59 -1.67 5.48
CA GLU A 209 1.02 -2.50 4.41
C GLU A 209 0.09 -1.70 3.48
N ILE A 210 0.24 -0.38 3.47
CA ILE A 210 -0.60 0.53 2.68
C ILE A 210 -0.53 0.21 1.18
N GLN A 211 0.64 -0.15 0.67
CA GLN A 211 0.80 -0.51 -0.75
C GLN A 211 0.95 -2.01 -0.96
N SER A 212 1.57 -2.73 -0.05
CA SER A 212 1.92 -4.15 -0.17
C SER A 212 0.82 -5.09 0.32
N GLY A 213 -0.11 -4.61 1.12
CA GLY A 213 -1.20 -5.40 1.69
C GLY A 213 -2.39 -5.64 0.74
N TYR A 214 -3.46 -6.16 1.31
CA TYR A 214 -4.70 -6.47 0.60
C TYR A 214 -4.51 -7.37 -0.62
N GLY A 215 -3.75 -8.47 -0.43
CA GLY A 215 -3.57 -9.50 -1.45
C GLY A 215 -2.54 -9.17 -2.54
N ARG A 216 -2.03 -7.94 -2.58
CA ARG A 216 -1.13 -7.42 -3.61
C ARG A 216 0.05 -8.33 -3.92
N THR A 217 0.64 -8.94 -2.90
CA THR A 217 1.84 -9.78 -3.00
C THR A 217 1.55 -11.27 -3.16
N GLY A 218 0.27 -11.69 -3.17
CA GLY A 218 -0.11 -13.10 -3.14
C GLY A 218 -0.22 -13.68 -1.72
N ARG A 219 -0.11 -12.83 -0.71
CA ARG A 219 -0.53 -13.03 0.69
C ARG A 219 -1.39 -11.84 1.06
N PHE A 220 -2.24 -11.96 2.11
CA PHE A 220 -3.07 -10.83 2.51
C PHE A 220 -2.20 -9.63 2.91
N PHE A 221 -1.14 -9.86 3.69
CA PHE A 221 -0.07 -8.91 3.99
C PHE A 221 1.30 -9.43 3.54
N ALA A 222 2.18 -8.55 3.08
CA ALA A 222 3.50 -8.94 2.60
C ALA A 222 4.39 -9.56 3.70
N HIS A 223 4.32 -9.06 4.93
CA HIS A 223 5.11 -9.58 6.05
C HIS A 223 4.76 -11.03 6.43
N GLN A 224 3.61 -11.54 5.99
CA GLN A 224 3.23 -12.94 6.24
C GLN A 224 4.16 -13.94 5.53
N TYR A 225 4.97 -13.51 4.56
CA TYR A 225 6.04 -14.35 3.99
C TYR A 225 7.13 -14.64 5.02
N ALA A 226 7.44 -13.70 5.90
CA ALA A 226 8.39 -13.89 6.99
C ALA A 226 7.80 -14.66 8.19
N GLY A 227 6.49 -14.94 8.19
CA GLY A 227 5.82 -15.64 9.31
C GLY A 227 5.82 -14.84 10.62
N ILE A 228 5.80 -13.54 10.55
CA ILE A 228 5.77 -12.64 11.71
C ILE A 228 4.42 -11.92 11.85
N GLU A 229 4.14 -11.46 13.07
CA GLU A 229 3.04 -10.54 13.39
C GLU A 229 3.63 -9.23 13.89
N ALA A 230 3.05 -8.10 13.49
CA ALA A 230 3.42 -6.78 13.97
C ALA A 230 2.62 -6.39 15.22
N ASP A 231 3.02 -5.34 15.92
CA ASP A 231 2.22 -4.75 16.98
C ASP A 231 1.12 -3.86 16.38
N ILE A 232 1.43 -3.21 15.27
CA ILE A 232 0.48 -2.39 14.50
C ILE A 232 0.69 -2.65 13.01
N VAL A 233 -0.43 -2.80 12.26
CA VAL A 233 -0.42 -2.86 10.79
C VAL A 233 -1.24 -1.70 10.26
N THR A 234 -0.68 -0.93 9.30
CA THR A 234 -1.40 0.17 8.64
C THR A 234 -1.82 -0.21 7.23
N CYS A 235 -3.05 0.15 6.87
CA CYS A 235 -3.67 -0.17 5.58
C CYS A 235 -4.30 1.08 4.96
N ALA A 236 -4.32 1.14 3.63
CA ALA A 236 -5.10 2.09 2.82
C ALA A 236 -5.17 1.59 1.38
N LYS A 237 -5.22 2.49 0.39
CA LYS A 237 -5.18 2.17 -1.05
C LYS A 237 -6.18 1.07 -1.45
N GLY A 238 -5.69 -0.18 -1.54
CA GLY A 238 -6.49 -1.33 -1.93
C GLY A 238 -7.67 -1.66 -1.01
N ILE A 239 -7.69 -1.13 0.22
CA ILE A 239 -8.74 -1.41 1.23
C ILE A 239 -10.16 -1.10 0.74
N ALA A 240 -10.32 -0.05 -0.07
CA ALA A 240 -11.63 0.42 -0.52
C ALA A 240 -11.69 0.75 -2.02
N ASN A 241 -10.78 0.18 -2.83
CA ASN A 241 -10.79 0.22 -4.30
C ASN A 241 -11.01 1.63 -4.90
N GLY A 242 -10.34 2.65 -4.34
CA GLY A 242 -10.42 4.03 -4.79
C GLY A 242 -11.27 4.95 -3.92
N PHE A 243 -12.12 4.43 -3.02
CA PHE A 243 -12.76 5.26 -2.02
C PHE A 243 -11.75 5.64 -0.91
N PRO A 244 -11.66 6.93 -0.50
CA PRO A 244 -10.70 7.36 0.52
C PRO A 244 -10.94 6.65 1.86
N MET A 245 -9.98 5.81 2.25
CA MET A 245 -10.01 5.07 3.50
C MET A 245 -8.61 4.64 3.92
N GLY A 246 -8.38 4.64 5.24
CA GLY A 246 -7.23 4.04 5.90
C GLY A 246 -7.66 3.28 7.15
N ALA A 247 -6.82 2.38 7.60
CA ALA A 247 -7.06 1.56 8.78
C ALA A 247 -5.77 1.29 9.54
N VAL A 248 -5.91 1.13 10.84
CA VAL A 248 -4.84 0.71 11.75
C VAL A 248 -5.33 -0.53 12.49
N LEU A 249 -4.69 -1.67 12.27
CA LEU A 249 -4.89 -2.91 13.03
C LEU A 249 -3.96 -2.84 14.24
N ILE A 250 -4.51 -3.00 15.42
CA ILE A 250 -3.83 -2.72 16.70
C ILE A 250 -3.87 -3.98 17.56
N SER A 251 -2.71 -4.47 17.96
CA SER A 251 -2.63 -5.69 18.78
C SER A 251 -3.28 -5.53 20.16
N PRO A 252 -3.70 -6.63 20.81
CA PRO A 252 -4.41 -6.58 22.10
C PRO A 252 -3.61 -5.97 23.26
N GLN A 253 -2.28 -5.83 23.11
CA GLN A 253 -1.43 -5.22 24.16
C GLN A 253 -1.70 -3.73 24.40
N PHE A 254 -2.33 -3.04 23.43
CA PHE A 254 -2.62 -1.62 23.55
C PHE A 254 -3.93 -1.37 24.27
N LYS A 255 -3.94 -0.39 25.19
CA LYS A 255 -5.15 0.05 25.87
C LYS A 255 -5.75 1.26 25.19
N ALA A 256 -6.99 1.14 24.73
CA ALA A 256 -7.75 2.26 24.22
C ALA A 256 -8.14 3.23 25.35
N VAL A 257 -7.87 4.52 25.16
CA VAL A 257 -8.34 5.60 26.01
C VAL A 257 -9.22 6.51 25.16
N LYS A 258 -10.44 6.81 25.65
CA LYS A 258 -11.36 7.68 24.90
C LYS A 258 -10.73 9.02 24.60
N GLY A 259 -10.74 9.42 23.33
CA GLY A 259 -10.17 10.68 22.85
C GLY A 259 -8.68 10.64 22.49
N MET A 260 -7.98 9.53 22.71
CA MET A 260 -6.54 9.44 22.33
C MET A 260 -6.30 9.46 20.83
N LEU A 261 -7.20 8.85 20.05
CA LEU A 261 -7.26 8.90 18.60
C LEU A 261 -8.64 9.43 18.19
N GLY A 262 -8.73 10.03 17.00
CA GLY A 262 -9.99 10.57 16.51
C GLY A 262 -9.95 10.95 15.04
N THR A 263 -11.12 10.93 14.42
CA THR A 263 -11.32 11.32 13.02
C THR A 263 -12.78 11.70 12.81
N THR A 264 -13.04 12.68 11.95
CA THR A 264 -14.42 13.04 11.61
C THR A 264 -15.03 12.06 10.62
N PHE A 265 -14.32 11.75 9.54
CA PHE A 265 -14.84 10.94 8.44
C PHE A 265 -14.42 9.48 8.46
N GLY A 266 -13.39 9.12 9.22
CA GLY A 266 -12.87 7.75 9.23
C GLY A 266 -13.91 6.75 9.70
N GLY A 267 -14.09 5.67 8.94
CA GLY A 267 -15.09 4.64 9.21
C GLY A 267 -16.52 5.06 8.90
N ASN A 268 -16.73 6.04 8.00
CA ASN A 268 -18.07 6.40 7.57
C ASN A 268 -18.76 5.24 6.83
N HIS A 269 -20.07 5.33 6.69
CA HIS A 269 -20.90 4.26 6.13
C HIS A 269 -20.49 3.87 4.71
N LEU A 270 -20.17 4.85 3.85
CA LEU A 270 -19.75 4.57 2.46
C LEU A 270 -18.38 3.90 2.41
N ALA A 271 -17.42 4.39 3.20
CA ALA A 271 -16.08 3.80 3.25
C ALA A 271 -16.14 2.35 3.77
N CYS A 272 -16.90 2.09 4.84
CA CYS A 272 -17.08 0.74 5.36
C CYS A 272 -17.77 -0.18 4.35
N ALA A 273 -18.83 0.28 3.69
CA ALA A 273 -19.52 -0.49 2.65
C ALA A 273 -18.58 -0.82 1.47
N ALA A 274 -17.76 0.16 1.05
CA ALA A 274 -16.75 -0.03 0.01
C ALA A 274 -15.71 -1.08 0.40
N ALA A 275 -15.16 -1.00 1.61
CA ALA A 275 -14.17 -1.95 2.10
C ALA A 275 -14.73 -3.36 2.30
N ILE A 276 -15.97 -3.49 2.79
CA ILE A 276 -16.67 -4.77 2.90
C ILE A 276 -16.83 -5.40 1.51
N ALA A 277 -17.27 -4.62 0.52
CA ALA A 277 -17.41 -5.11 -0.86
C ALA A 277 -16.07 -5.57 -1.45
N VAL A 278 -14.96 -4.88 -1.13
CA VAL A 278 -13.62 -5.32 -1.54
C VAL A 278 -13.28 -6.68 -0.94
N LEU A 279 -13.47 -6.87 0.37
CA LEU A 279 -13.20 -8.14 1.03
C LEU A 279 -14.08 -9.27 0.48
N ASP A 280 -15.36 -8.99 0.24
CA ASP A 280 -16.30 -9.96 -0.36
C ASP A 280 -15.83 -10.41 -1.75
N ILE A 281 -15.40 -9.47 -2.61
CA ILE A 281 -14.91 -9.78 -3.96
C ILE A 281 -13.60 -10.56 -3.87
N MET A 282 -12.65 -10.10 -3.05
CA MET A 282 -11.36 -10.78 -2.89
C MET A 282 -11.53 -12.26 -2.50
N GLN A 283 -12.46 -12.54 -1.58
CA GLN A 283 -12.75 -13.89 -1.14
C GLN A 283 -13.47 -14.72 -2.21
N ARG A 284 -14.55 -14.18 -2.81
CA ARG A 284 -15.37 -14.91 -3.79
C ARG A 284 -14.62 -15.24 -5.08
N GLU A 285 -13.72 -14.35 -5.49
CA GLU A 285 -12.97 -14.50 -6.76
C GLU A 285 -11.53 -15.01 -6.52
N ASN A 286 -11.17 -15.38 -5.29
CA ASN A 286 -9.84 -15.87 -4.92
C ASN A 286 -8.70 -14.96 -5.42
N LEU A 287 -8.88 -13.63 -5.26
CA LEU A 287 -7.96 -12.66 -5.85
C LEU A 287 -6.55 -12.68 -5.26
N VAL A 288 -6.38 -13.14 -4.01
CA VAL A 288 -5.06 -13.31 -3.40
C VAL A 288 -4.27 -14.40 -4.12
N ASP A 289 -4.89 -15.56 -4.37
CA ASP A 289 -4.26 -16.67 -5.10
C ASP A 289 -4.03 -16.29 -6.57
N ASN A 290 -4.97 -15.54 -7.18
CA ASN A 290 -4.76 -15.02 -8.53
C ASN A 290 -3.56 -14.09 -8.61
N ALA A 291 -3.39 -13.19 -7.64
CA ALA A 291 -2.23 -12.29 -7.57
C ALA A 291 -0.91 -13.07 -7.41
N ALA A 292 -0.90 -14.14 -6.62
CA ALA A 292 0.26 -15.04 -6.51
C ALA A 292 0.57 -15.73 -7.85
N ARG A 293 -0.43 -16.32 -8.49
CA ARG A 293 -0.30 -17.10 -9.73
C ARG A 293 0.14 -16.22 -10.91
N VAL A 294 -0.61 -15.15 -11.19
CA VAL A 294 -0.32 -14.26 -12.33
C VAL A 294 0.95 -13.44 -12.07
N GLY A 295 1.19 -13.07 -10.81
CA GLY A 295 2.43 -12.41 -10.42
C GLY A 295 3.67 -13.29 -10.65
N ASN A 296 3.62 -14.57 -10.29
CA ASN A 296 4.70 -15.51 -10.56
C ASN A 296 4.90 -15.71 -12.06
N TYR A 297 3.82 -15.82 -12.85
CA TYR A 297 3.88 -15.88 -14.31
C TYR A 297 4.64 -14.69 -14.89
N LEU A 298 4.25 -13.46 -14.52
CA LEU A 298 4.93 -12.22 -14.96
C LEU A 298 6.39 -12.17 -14.52
N LEU A 299 6.68 -12.50 -13.26
CA LEU A 299 8.05 -12.49 -12.73
C LEU A 299 8.96 -13.48 -13.48
N GLN A 300 8.46 -14.68 -13.77
CA GLN A 300 9.22 -15.69 -14.53
C GLN A 300 9.47 -15.24 -15.97
N ALA A 301 8.45 -14.75 -16.68
CA ALA A 301 8.58 -14.27 -18.04
C ALA A 301 9.55 -13.08 -18.15
N LEU A 302 9.43 -12.09 -17.25
CA LEU A 302 10.32 -10.93 -17.23
C LEU A 302 11.79 -11.33 -16.93
N ARG A 303 12.02 -12.26 -16.03
CA ARG A 303 13.38 -12.75 -15.71
C ARG A 303 14.07 -13.47 -16.86
N GLN A 304 13.33 -13.92 -17.86
CA GLN A 304 13.89 -14.52 -19.08
C GLN A 304 14.31 -13.47 -20.13
N MET A 305 14.03 -12.19 -19.93
CA MET A 305 14.41 -11.10 -20.83
C MET A 305 15.83 -10.62 -20.51
N PRO A 306 16.84 -10.92 -21.34
CA PRO A 306 18.26 -10.64 -21.03
C PRO A 306 18.59 -9.15 -21.04
N GLN A 307 17.71 -8.31 -21.58
CA GLN A 307 17.87 -6.85 -21.62
C GLN A 307 17.56 -6.18 -20.27
N LEU A 308 16.95 -6.90 -19.32
CA LEU A 308 16.58 -6.37 -18.02
C LEU A 308 17.72 -6.54 -17.00
N LYS A 309 17.99 -5.49 -16.23
CA LYS A 309 19.04 -5.53 -15.20
C LYS A 309 18.63 -6.33 -13.97
N GLU A 310 17.39 -6.15 -13.52
CA GLU A 310 16.84 -6.80 -12.34
C GLU A 310 15.32 -6.88 -12.44
N VAL A 311 14.74 -7.99 -12.00
CA VAL A 311 13.29 -8.16 -11.83
C VAL A 311 13.03 -8.65 -10.42
N ARG A 312 12.30 -7.85 -9.64
CA ARG A 312 12.07 -8.08 -8.20
C ARG A 312 10.61 -7.87 -7.83
N GLY A 313 10.22 -8.36 -6.66
CA GLY A 313 8.87 -8.22 -6.13
C GLY A 313 8.22 -9.54 -5.78
N ARG A 314 6.94 -9.48 -5.38
CA ARG A 314 6.10 -10.62 -5.01
C ARG A 314 4.67 -10.40 -5.52
N GLY A 315 4.05 -11.45 -6.03
CA GLY A 315 2.70 -11.36 -6.60
C GLY A 315 2.60 -10.26 -7.67
N LEU A 316 1.59 -9.43 -7.60
CA LEU A 316 1.35 -8.32 -8.52
C LEU A 316 1.96 -6.99 -8.03
N MET A 317 3.05 -7.04 -7.28
CA MET A 317 3.89 -5.90 -6.91
C MET A 317 5.29 -6.12 -7.47
N ILE A 318 5.51 -5.67 -8.71
CA ILE A 318 6.70 -6.00 -9.50
C ILE A 318 7.47 -4.74 -9.85
N GLY A 319 8.80 -4.77 -9.66
CA GLY A 319 9.76 -3.78 -10.10
C GLY A 319 10.65 -4.35 -11.19
N VAL A 320 10.76 -3.63 -12.30
CA VAL A 320 11.59 -4.01 -13.43
C VAL A 320 12.65 -2.93 -13.63
N GLU A 321 13.90 -3.28 -13.43
CA GLU A 321 15.05 -2.38 -13.63
C GLU A 321 15.50 -2.48 -15.08
N ILE A 322 15.45 -1.36 -15.80
CA ILE A 322 15.86 -1.29 -17.21
C ILE A 322 17.18 -0.53 -17.37
N ASP A 323 17.80 -0.67 -18.53
CA ASP A 323 18.87 0.23 -18.95
C ASP A 323 18.27 1.52 -19.53
N GLY A 324 18.64 2.68 -18.97
CA GLY A 324 18.11 3.98 -19.40
C GLY A 324 17.01 4.54 -18.51
N GLN A 325 16.20 5.43 -19.07
CA GLN A 325 15.20 6.22 -18.36
C GLN A 325 13.84 5.51 -18.34
N ALA A 326 13.40 5.05 -17.16
CA ALA A 326 12.08 4.46 -17.01
C ALA A 326 10.95 5.42 -17.42
N SER A 327 11.13 6.73 -17.26
CA SER A 327 10.15 7.75 -17.70
C SER A 327 9.87 7.71 -19.19
N GLU A 328 10.91 7.52 -20.02
CA GLU A 328 10.75 7.44 -21.48
C GLU A 328 10.09 6.12 -21.90
N MET A 329 10.51 5.00 -21.33
CA MET A 329 9.88 3.71 -21.60
C MET A 329 8.40 3.73 -21.21
N ARG A 330 8.05 4.31 -20.06
CA ARG A 330 6.67 4.45 -19.60
C ARG A 330 5.82 5.32 -20.54
N LYS A 331 6.38 6.42 -21.07
CA LYS A 331 5.69 7.24 -22.08
C LYS A 331 5.40 6.43 -23.34
N ARG A 332 6.39 5.69 -23.86
CA ARG A 332 6.20 4.82 -25.03
C ARG A 332 5.18 3.72 -24.77
N LEU A 333 5.22 3.05 -23.60
CA LEU A 333 4.19 2.08 -23.20
C LEU A 333 2.80 2.72 -23.19
N LEU A 334 2.67 3.94 -22.66
CA LEU A 334 1.40 4.63 -22.54
C LEU A 334 0.85 5.11 -23.90
N PHE A 335 1.66 5.82 -24.69
CA PHE A 335 1.18 6.48 -25.91
C PHE A 335 1.20 5.59 -27.15
N ASP A 336 2.19 4.66 -27.26
CA ASP A 336 2.33 3.80 -28.43
C ASP A 336 1.63 2.45 -28.24
N LYS A 337 1.51 1.98 -26.97
CA LYS A 337 0.96 0.65 -26.65
C LYS A 337 -0.28 0.68 -25.76
N HIS A 338 -0.73 1.86 -25.33
CA HIS A 338 -1.89 2.06 -24.47
C HIS A 338 -1.81 1.25 -23.14
N ILE A 339 -0.64 1.27 -22.49
CA ILE A 339 -0.39 0.55 -21.24
C ILE A 339 0.09 1.53 -20.17
N PHE A 340 -0.70 1.71 -19.11
CA PHE A 340 -0.28 2.46 -17.93
C PHE A 340 0.66 1.64 -17.05
N THR A 341 1.76 2.24 -16.64
CA THR A 341 2.72 1.66 -15.69
C THR A 341 3.18 2.70 -14.67
N GLY A 342 3.66 2.26 -13.51
CA GLY A 342 4.31 3.12 -12.53
C GLY A 342 5.81 3.29 -12.77
N GLY A 343 6.44 4.20 -12.05
CA GLY A 343 7.89 4.38 -12.05
C GLY A 343 8.43 4.61 -10.64
N ALA A 344 9.72 4.35 -10.45
CA ALA A 344 10.47 4.72 -9.28
C ALA A 344 11.93 5.00 -9.64
N GLY A 345 12.53 6.02 -9.00
CA GLY A 345 13.88 6.44 -9.32
C GLY A 345 14.04 6.75 -10.82
N VAL A 346 15.22 6.47 -11.36
CA VAL A 346 15.59 6.76 -12.76
C VAL A 346 15.18 5.63 -13.70
N SER A 347 15.35 4.37 -13.28
CA SER A 347 15.40 3.19 -14.17
C SER A 347 14.39 2.09 -13.82
N THR A 348 13.58 2.24 -12.75
CA THR A 348 12.62 1.23 -12.36
C THR A 348 11.22 1.49 -12.92
N ILE A 349 10.68 0.54 -13.68
CA ILE A 349 9.25 0.45 -14.02
C ILE A 349 8.56 -0.38 -12.93
N ARG A 350 7.39 0.08 -12.48
CA ARG A 350 6.58 -0.66 -11.49
C ARG A 350 5.29 -1.15 -12.12
N LEU A 351 4.98 -2.42 -11.90
CA LEU A 351 3.70 -3.03 -12.26
C LEU A 351 2.91 -3.26 -10.98
N LEU A 352 1.75 -2.64 -10.91
CA LEU A 352 0.86 -2.61 -9.76
C LEU A 352 -0.62 -2.74 -10.22
N PRO A 353 -0.95 -3.71 -11.10
CA PRO A 353 -2.29 -3.85 -11.67
C PRO A 353 -3.34 -4.21 -10.61
N ALA A 354 -4.62 -4.18 -10.97
CA ALA A 354 -5.67 -4.77 -10.15
C ALA A 354 -5.43 -6.29 -9.97
N LEU A 355 -5.88 -6.84 -8.83
CA LEU A 355 -5.66 -8.24 -8.47
C LEU A 355 -6.41 -9.23 -9.38
N CYS A 356 -7.40 -8.75 -10.13
CA CYS A 356 -8.16 -9.50 -11.12
C CYS A 356 -7.45 -9.61 -12.48
N LEU A 357 -6.20 -9.15 -12.61
CA LEU A 357 -5.39 -9.31 -13.83
C LEU A 357 -5.31 -10.80 -14.21
N LYS A 358 -5.48 -11.08 -15.50
CA LYS A 358 -5.36 -12.43 -16.06
C LYS A 358 -4.06 -12.58 -16.87
N GLU A 359 -3.68 -13.81 -17.17
CA GLU A 359 -2.47 -14.10 -17.95
C GLU A 359 -2.56 -13.53 -19.37
N GLU A 360 -3.75 -13.55 -20.01
CA GLU A 360 -3.93 -12.99 -21.35
C GLU A 360 -3.62 -11.48 -21.39
N GLN A 361 -3.95 -10.76 -20.31
CA GLN A 361 -3.63 -9.34 -20.17
C GLN A 361 -2.15 -9.12 -19.85
N ALA A 362 -1.55 -10.02 -19.06
CA ALA A 362 -0.12 -10.01 -18.82
C ALA A 362 0.67 -10.23 -20.13
N ASP A 363 0.20 -11.12 -21.02
CA ASP A 363 0.80 -11.37 -22.34
C ASP A 363 0.78 -10.15 -23.25
N VAL A 364 -0.30 -9.35 -23.21
CA VAL A 364 -0.36 -8.07 -23.94
C VAL A 364 0.79 -7.17 -23.53
N PHE A 365 1.05 -7.05 -22.23
CA PHE A 365 2.18 -6.26 -21.72
C PHE A 365 3.52 -6.89 -22.09
N LEU A 366 3.71 -8.19 -21.85
CA LEU A 366 4.99 -8.87 -22.11
C LEU A 366 5.41 -8.74 -23.56
N LYS A 367 4.47 -8.92 -24.50
CA LYS A 367 4.71 -8.74 -25.93
C LYS A 367 5.10 -7.31 -26.27
N ALA A 368 4.31 -6.32 -25.83
CA ALA A 368 4.58 -4.92 -26.07
C ALA A 368 5.93 -4.48 -25.49
N PHE A 369 6.26 -4.97 -24.30
CA PHE A 369 7.49 -4.63 -23.60
C PHE A 369 8.72 -5.23 -24.28
N GLN A 370 8.63 -6.49 -24.71
CA GLN A 370 9.70 -7.16 -25.47
C GLN A 370 9.98 -6.48 -26.79
N GLU A 371 8.95 -6.06 -27.54
CA GLU A 371 9.10 -5.28 -28.79
C GLU A 371 9.83 -3.94 -28.56
N MET A 372 9.69 -3.34 -27.39
CA MET A 372 10.32 -2.06 -27.05
C MET A 372 11.75 -2.18 -26.54
N LEU A 373 12.14 -3.39 -26.07
CA LEU A 373 13.50 -3.70 -25.62
C LEU A 373 14.40 -4.16 -26.77
N SER A 374 13.79 -4.52 -27.92
CA SER A 374 14.50 -4.90 -29.17
C SER A 374 14.98 -3.65 -29.90
#